data_b941db0ef5c61e1fc6fa447ebab1d96c
#
_entry.id   b941db0ef5c61e1fc6fa447ebab1d96c
#
_cell.length_a   1.000
_cell.length_b   1.000
_cell.length_c   1.000
_cell.angle_alpha   90.00
_cell.angle_beta   90.00
_cell.angle_gamma   90.00
#
_symmetry.space_group_name_H-M   'P 1'
#
loop_
_entity.id
_entity.type
_entity.pdbx_description
1 polymer ?
#
loop_
_entity_poly.entity_id
_entity_poly.type
_entity_poly.pdbx_seq_one_letter_code
_entity_poly.pdbx_strand_id
1 'polypeptide(L)'
;TENTGGGGGGSGAGSASKGGSGVVIIRYPDTFYANIGTGVTAETVNLNNGFRYTRFTAGTGTFSLTTTIPAFTVEYLVVAGGGGGGANGGGGGAGGLLTGTNSSLQLNASYNITIGAGGTGASYPGRSSITSGSSSTFSSITSTGGGRGGTEANNWGNGTAVGATGGSGGGGGYLNGSGGNGAGGPGTIGQGNSGAAATTSNTPDYGGGGGAGAAATNKNGGIGALNSITGTSTYYAGGGGGGLQYSGTAGTGGLGGGGNGSSIEGASSAGTVNTGGGGGGTGGGNGTSAAGGSGIVILRIPNFYTATFSAGLTMTANTTAAVGSRIYSVTAGTGTVTFSLA
;
A
#
# COMPACT_ATOMS: atom_id res chain seq x y z
N THR A 1 7.83 25.95 30.50
CA THR A 1 8.53 25.01 29.56
C THR A 1 7.79 23.69 29.62
N GLU A 2 7.60 23.02 28.44
CA GLU A 2 6.97 21.70 28.39
C GLU A 2 7.83 20.65 29.10
N ASN A 3 7.14 19.67 29.72
CA ASN A 3 7.78 18.52 30.40
C ASN A 3 8.77 18.85 31.51
N THR A 4 8.57 20.03 32.19
CA THR A 4 9.39 20.44 33.34
C THR A 4 8.57 20.76 34.58
N GLY A 5 7.23 20.77 34.46
CA GLY A 5 6.32 21.14 35.57
C GLY A 5 6.43 22.61 35.96
N GLY A 6 7.00 23.47 35.13
CA GLY A 6 7.19 24.89 35.45
C GLY A 6 5.87 25.66 35.57
N GLY A 7 5.76 26.51 36.54
CA GLY A 7 4.58 27.40 36.75
C GLY A 7 4.41 28.40 35.60
N GLY A 8 3.19 28.80 35.33
CA GLY A 8 2.85 29.90 34.43
C GLY A 8 3.05 31.27 35.08
N GLY A 9 3.44 32.26 34.28
CA GLY A 9 3.58 33.64 34.74
C GLY A 9 2.21 34.31 34.93
N GLY A 10 2.03 35.09 36.03
CA GLY A 10 0.87 35.95 36.22
C GLY A 10 0.93 37.18 35.32
N SER A 11 -0.23 37.71 34.92
CA SER A 11 -0.36 38.95 34.17
C SER A 11 -1.20 39.96 34.93
N GLY A 12 -0.72 41.20 35.00
CA GLY A 12 -1.45 42.29 35.65
C GLY A 12 -2.54 42.93 34.79
N ALA A 13 -2.50 42.76 33.45
CA ALA A 13 -3.46 43.33 32.52
C ALA A 13 -3.47 42.58 31.15
N GLY A 14 -3.52 41.27 31.17
CA GLY A 14 -3.54 40.45 29.93
C GLY A 14 -3.76 38.97 30.24
N SER A 15 -3.65 38.13 29.23
CA SER A 15 -3.78 36.66 29.39
C SER A 15 -2.61 36.10 30.17
N ALA A 16 -2.86 35.39 31.29
CA ALA A 16 -1.85 34.67 32.04
C ALA A 16 -1.24 33.54 31.21
N SER A 17 0.06 33.27 31.36
CA SER A 17 0.75 32.18 30.70
C SER A 17 0.36 30.83 31.33
N LYS A 18 0.19 29.79 30.47
CA LYS A 18 -0.05 28.43 30.96
C LYS A 18 1.21 27.85 31.61
N GLY A 19 1.03 27.07 32.65
CA GLY A 19 2.09 26.23 33.20
C GLY A 19 2.55 25.16 32.25
N GLY A 20 3.78 24.66 32.38
CA GLY A 20 4.35 23.57 31.64
C GLY A 20 3.78 22.21 32.08
N SER A 21 3.71 21.26 31.14
CA SER A 21 3.38 19.87 31.45
C SER A 21 4.43 19.23 32.37
N GLY A 22 4.01 18.20 33.12
CA GLY A 22 4.90 17.37 33.93
C GLY A 22 5.63 16.31 33.16
N VAL A 23 6.54 15.61 33.80
CA VAL A 23 7.28 14.47 33.30
C VAL A 23 7.39 13.40 34.38
N VAL A 24 7.33 12.13 33.98
CA VAL A 24 7.68 10.99 34.84
C VAL A 24 8.89 10.31 34.24
N ILE A 25 9.93 10.07 35.05
CA ILE A 25 11.14 9.37 34.64
C ILE A 25 11.36 8.19 35.59
N ILE A 26 11.43 6.98 35.04
CA ILE A 26 11.70 5.75 35.80
C ILE A 26 13.04 5.20 35.34
N ARG A 27 14.00 5.06 36.26
CA ARG A 27 15.31 4.43 36.03
C ARG A 27 15.29 3.02 36.61
N TYR A 28 15.84 2.06 35.88
CA TYR A 28 15.87 0.64 36.24
C TYR A 28 17.13 -0.04 35.68
N PRO A 29 17.60 -1.20 36.23
CA PRO A 29 18.71 -1.96 35.69
C PRO A 29 18.44 -2.36 34.21
N ASP A 30 19.47 -2.37 33.38
CA ASP A 30 19.36 -2.68 31.93
C ASP A 30 19.04 -4.16 31.65
N THR A 31 19.06 -5.02 32.67
CA THR A 31 18.52 -6.39 32.64
C THR A 31 16.99 -6.43 32.54
N PHE A 32 16.31 -5.31 32.82
CA PHE A 32 14.86 -5.18 32.67
C PHE A 32 14.51 -4.42 31.39
N TYR A 33 13.36 -4.74 30.84
CA TYR A 33 12.78 -4.11 29.65
C TYR A 33 11.43 -3.49 30.04
N ALA A 34 11.19 -2.28 29.56
CA ALA A 34 9.93 -1.57 29.77
C ALA A 34 8.85 -2.13 28.82
N ASN A 35 7.73 -2.54 29.39
CA ASN A 35 6.50 -2.79 28.66
C ASN A 35 5.56 -1.59 28.89
N ILE A 36 5.34 -0.82 27.84
CA ILE A 36 4.59 0.45 27.87
C ILE A 36 3.26 0.23 27.19
N GLY A 37 2.17 0.40 27.91
CA GLY A 37 0.81 0.33 27.39
C GLY A 37 0.49 1.47 26.42
N THR A 38 -0.60 1.32 25.68
CA THR A 38 -1.10 2.38 24.80
C THR A 38 -1.55 3.62 25.56
N GLY A 39 -1.59 4.75 24.85
CA GLY A 39 -2.09 6.00 25.37
C GLY A 39 -1.06 6.86 26.08
N VAL A 40 0.20 6.43 26.19
CA VAL A 40 1.30 7.24 26.74
C VAL A 40 2.33 7.58 25.67
N THR A 41 2.88 8.78 25.75
CA THR A 41 4.07 9.18 24.99
C THR A 41 5.29 8.96 25.87
N ALA A 42 6.17 8.04 25.46
CA ALA A 42 7.34 7.66 26.22
C ALA A 42 8.55 7.41 25.32
N GLU A 43 9.74 7.59 25.92
CA GLU A 43 11.04 7.29 25.32
C GLU A 43 11.86 6.46 26.30
N THR A 44 12.45 5.36 25.85
CA THR A 44 13.37 4.54 26.66
C THR A 44 14.80 4.70 26.14
N VAL A 45 15.74 4.97 27.02
CA VAL A 45 17.16 5.17 26.71
C VAL A 45 17.99 4.21 27.53
N ASN A 46 18.90 3.46 26.86
CA ASN A 46 19.93 2.69 27.51
C ASN A 46 21.14 3.60 27.80
N LEU A 47 21.54 3.70 29.06
CA LEU A 47 22.65 4.55 29.48
C LEU A 47 24.02 3.89 29.27
N ASN A 48 24.08 2.61 28.85
CA ASN A 48 25.30 1.82 28.67
C ASN A 48 26.22 1.76 29.92
N ASN A 49 25.62 1.88 31.09
CA ASN A 49 26.29 1.83 32.39
C ASN A 49 25.57 0.91 33.39
N GLY A 50 24.86 -0.12 32.88
CA GLY A 50 24.08 -1.06 33.68
C GLY A 50 22.66 -0.57 34.00
N PHE A 51 22.22 0.55 33.45
CA PHE A 51 20.89 1.13 33.69
C PHE A 51 20.26 1.60 32.40
N ARG A 52 18.90 1.61 32.40
CA ARG A 52 18.02 2.28 31.44
C ARG A 52 17.12 3.26 32.18
N TYR A 53 16.57 4.24 31.45
CA TYR A 53 15.44 5.00 31.94
C TYR A 53 14.34 5.09 30.88
N THR A 54 13.10 5.20 31.36
CA THR A 54 11.95 5.53 30.50
C THR A 54 11.40 6.88 30.98
N ARG A 55 11.25 7.81 30.03
CA ARG A 55 10.69 9.15 30.24
C ARG A 55 9.31 9.22 29.61
N PHE A 56 8.29 9.55 30.42
CA PHE A 56 6.91 9.72 30.00
C PHE A 56 6.60 11.22 29.95
N THR A 57 6.10 11.71 28.83
CA THR A 57 5.86 13.13 28.58
C THR A 57 4.39 13.48 28.38
N ALA A 58 3.53 12.50 28.07
CA ALA A 58 2.10 12.71 27.91
C ALA A 58 1.32 11.40 28.02
N GLY A 59 0.01 11.51 28.26
CA GLY A 59 -0.96 10.43 28.16
C GLY A 59 -1.24 9.70 29.46
N THR A 60 -2.08 8.67 29.35
CA THR A 60 -2.47 7.77 30.45
C THR A 60 -2.37 6.33 29.94
N GLY A 61 -1.74 5.44 30.71
CA GLY A 61 -1.56 4.04 30.34
C GLY A 61 -0.85 3.26 31.42
N THR A 62 -0.42 2.05 31.09
CA THR A 62 0.26 1.14 32.01
C THR A 62 1.76 1.09 31.72
N PHE A 63 2.54 0.83 32.76
CA PHE A 63 3.97 0.56 32.69
C PHE A 63 4.28 -0.66 33.55
N SER A 64 5.06 -1.57 33.00
CA SER A 64 5.60 -2.72 33.75
C SER A 64 7.03 -3.03 33.30
N LEU A 65 7.79 -3.70 34.16
CA LEU A 65 9.13 -4.19 33.87
C LEU A 65 9.11 -5.72 33.69
N THR A 66 9.85 -6.23 32.72
CA THR A 66 10.04 -7.66 32.48
C THR A 66 11.52 -7.95 32.26
N THR A 67 11.97 -9.14 32.64
CA THR A 67 13.30 -9.67 32.32
C THR A 67 13.29 -10.50 31.02
N THR A 68 12.08 -10.81 30.50
CA THR A 68 11.90 -11.59 29.29
C THR A 68 11.39 -10.67 28.19
N ILE A 69 12.16 -10.52 27.12
CA ILE A 69 11.70 -9.85 25.90
C ILE A 69 10.99 -10.87 25.00
N PRO A 70 9.90 -10.48 24.31
CA PRO A 70 9.30 -11.33 23.29
C PRO A 70 10.32 -11.71 22.22
N ALA A 71 10.18 -12.91 21.65
CA ALA A 71 10.99 -13.31 20.51
C ALA A 71 10.86 -12.26 19.38
N PHE A 72 11.98 -11.96 18.72
CA PHE A 72 11.97 -11.01 17.61
C PHE A 72 11.20 -11.62 16.44
N THR A 73 10.12 -10.98 16.08
CA THR A 73 9.28 -11.33 14.94
C THR A 73 8.86 -10.05 14.20
N VAL A 74 8.76 -10.14 12.89
CA VAL A 74 8.27 -9.06 12.05
C VAL A 74 7.00 -9.51 11.35
N GLU A 75 5.86 -8.93 11.72
CA GLU A 75 4.66 -9.03 10.89
C GLU A 75 4.85 -8.10 9.69
N TYR A 76 4.48 -8.56 8.50
CA TYR A 76 4.66 -7.77 7.28
C TYR A 76 3.41 -7.77 6.41
N LEU A 77 3.24 -6.68 5.69
CA LEU A 77 2.40 -6.53 4.51
C LEU A 77 3.26 -5.94 3.39
N VAL A 78 3.38 -6.67 2.28
CA VAL A 78 4.10 -6.23 1.09
C VAL A 78 3.12 -6.14 -0.06
N VAL A 79 2.87 -4.92 -0.55
CA VAL A 79 1.97 -4.66 -1.68
C VAL A 79 2.76 -4.05 -2.81
N ALA A 80 2.71 -4.64 -3.99
CA ALA A 80 3.35 -4.14 -5.20
C ALA A 80 2.56 -3.00 -5.83
N GLY A 81 3.15 -2.30 -6.81
CA GLY A 81 2.45 -1.30 -7.60
C GLY A 81 1.40 -1.91 -8.50
N GLY A 82 0.24 -1.26 -8.66
CA GLY A 82 -0.82 -1.67 -9.58
C GLY A 82 -0.47 -1.38 -11.04
N GLY A 83 -1.06 -2.09 -11.97
CA GLY A 83 -0.93 -1.88 -13.41
C GLY A 83 -1.70 -0.66 -13.91
N GLY A 84 -1.25 -0.05 -15.01
CA GLY A 84 -1.98 1.00 -15.71
C GLY A 84 -3.21 0.47 -16.43
N GLY A 85 -4.25 1.29 -16.55
CA GLY A 85 -5.45 0.99 -17.31
C GLY A 85 -5.22 1.05 -18.81
N GLY A 86 -6.02 0.30 -19.59
CA GLY A 86 -5.97 0.26 -21.04
C GLY A 86 -6.63 1.48 -21.70
N ALA A 87 -6.03 2.02 -22.76
CA ALA A 87 -6.66 2.97 -23.65
C ALA A 87 -7.66 2.25 -24.57
N ASN A 88 -8.91 2.67 -24.61
CA ASN A 88 -10.02 1.92 -25.19
C ASN A 88 -9.99 0.48 -24.69
N GLY A 89 -9.99 0.30 -23.37
CA GLY A 89 -9.65 -1.00 -22.85
C GLY A 89 -9.97 -1.23 -21.39
N GLY A 90 -9.40 -2.33 -20.89
CA GLY A 90 -9.65 -2.84 -19.55
C GLY A 90 -8.94 -2.07 -18.45
N GLY A 91 -9.40 -2.25 -17.23
CA GLY A 91 -8.75 -1.76 -16.03
C GLY A 91 -7.44 -2.48 -15.74
N GLY A 92 -6.48 -1.78 -15.14
CA GLY A 92 -5.25 -2.38 -14.64
C GLY A 92 -5.50 -3.33 -13.46
N GLY A 93 -4.79 -4.43 -13.39
CA GLY A 93 -4.77 -5.32 -12.23
C GLY A 93 -4.09 -4.66 -11.03
N ALA A 94 -4.50 -5.01 -9.84
CA ALA A 94 -3.85 -4.60 -8.63
C ALA A 94 -2.46 -5.20 -8.49
N GLY A 95 -1.57 -4.55 -7.76
CA GLY A 95 -0.34 -5.16 -7.29
C GLY A 95 -0.61 -6.39 -6.45
N GLY A 96 0.28 -7.37 -6.49
CA GLY A 96 0.21 -8.52 -5.63
C GLY A 96 0.32 -8.09 -4.17
N LEU A 97 -0.24 -8.90 -3.27
CA LEU A 97 -0.24 -8.67 -1.85
C LEU A 97 0.24 -9.93 -1.14
N LEU A 98 1.25 -9.76 -0.28
CA LEU A 98 1.76 -10.81 0.61
C LEU A 98 1.74 -10.29 2.04
N THR A 99 1.27 -11.13 2.96
CA THR A 99 1.24 -10.82 4.39
C THR A 99 1.65 -12.04 5.19
N GLY A 100 2.23 -11.84 6.35
CA GLY A 100 2.65 -12.94 7.21
C GLY A 100 3.54 -12.46 8.34
N THR A 101 4.18 -13.43 8.99
CA THR A 101 5.15 -13.19 10.07
C THR A 101 6.48 -13.84 9.69
N ASN A 102 7.56 -13.10 9.87
CA ASN A 102 8.93 -13.59 9.68
C ASN A 102 9.67 -13.60 11.02
N SER A 103 10.01 -14.78 11.51
CA SER A 103 10.77 -15.00 12.74
C SER A 103 12.22 -15.40 12.51
N SER A 104 12.66 -15.50 11.25
CA SER A 104 14.03 -15.90 10.89
C SER A 104 14.99 -14.72 10.71
N LEU A 105 14.49 -13.49 10.80
CA LEU A 105 15.31 -12.28 10.69
C LEU A 105 16.19 -12.13 11.95
N GLN A 106 17.42 -11.66 11.73
CA GLN A 106 18.39 -11.44 12.80
C GLN A 106 18.47 -9.96 13.16
N LEU A 107 18.68 -9.67 14.45
CA LEU A 107 18.97 -8.30 14.89
C LEU A 107 20.33 -7.85 14.33
N ASN A 108 20.43 -6.53 14.07
CA ASN A 108 21.64 -5.89 13.53
C ASN A 108 22.05 -6.35 12.12
N ALA A 109 21.23 -7.16 11.45
CA ALA A 109 21.38 -7.48 10.04
C ALA A 109 20.56 -6.51 9.18
N SER A 110 21.01 -6.28 7.95
CA SER A 110 20.40 -5.35 7.00
C SER A 110 19.52 -6.11 6.00
N TYR A 111 18.29 -5.65 5.78
CA TYR A 111 17.31 -6.27 4.88
C TYR A 111 16.85 -5.26 3.83
N ASN A 112 16.86 -5.68 2.56
CA ASN A 112 16.45 -4.83 1.45
C ASN A 112 14.94 -4.54 1.49
N ILE A 113 14.57 -3.31 1.14
CA ILE A 113 13.20 -2.87 0.87
C ILE A 113 13.20 -2.14 -0.48
N THR A 114 12.22 -2.48 -1.32
CA THR A 114 11.92 -1.72 -2.54
C THR A 114 10.41 -1.54 -2.63
N ILE A 115 9.97 -0.32 -2.93
CA ILE A 115 8.57 -0.02 -3.16
C ILE A 115 8.32 0.07 -4.66
N GLY A 116 7.43 -0.77 -5.16
CA GLY A 116 7.06 -0.81 -6.58
C GLY A 116 6.24 0.41 -7.00
N ALA A 117 6.63 1.03 -8.10
CA ALA A 117 5.84 2.09 -8.73
C ALA A 117 4.60 1.51 -9.41
N GLY A 118 3.52 2.31 -9.49
CA GLY A 118 2.39 2.00 -10.35
C GLY A 118 2.77 2.03 -11.83
N GLY A 119 2.11 1.20 -12.62
CA GLY A 119 2.24 1.22 -14.08
C GLY A 119 1.66 2.49 -14.68
N THR A 120 2.17 2.91 -15.84
CA THR A 120 1.67 4.09 -16.56
C THR A 120 0.35 3.78 -17.29
N GLY A 121 -0.57 4.73 -17.34
CA GLY A 121 -1.64 4.76 -18.32
C GLY A 121 -1.18 5.39 -19.65
N ALA A 122 -2.05 5.46 -20.62
CA ALA A 122 -1.76 6.11 -21.91
C ALA A 122 -2.93 6.89 -22.45
N SER A 123 -2.61 7.91 -23.25
CA SER A 123 -3.57 8.66 -24.06
C SER A 123 -3.63 8.11 -25.47
N TYR A 124 -4.78 8.25 -26.15
CA TYR A 124 -4.87 8.00 -27.57
C TYR A 124 -4.06 9.07 -28.35
N PRO A 125 -3.30 8.71 -29.40
CA PRO A 125 -3.10 7.38 -30.00
C PRO A 125 -1.98 6.53 -29.39
N GLY A 126 -1.34 6.97 -28.31
CA GLY A 126 -0.16 6.35 -27.68
C GLY A 126 -0.43 5.05 -26.92
N ARG A 127 -1.18 4.11 -27.48
CA ARG A 127 -1.63 2.85 -26.87
C ARG A 127 -0.51 1.92 -26.39
N SER A 128 0.73 2.16 -26.82
CA SER A 128 1.89 1.29 -26.53
C SER A 128 2.65 1.67 -25.24
N SER A 129 2.34 2.79 -24.59
CA SER A 129 3.05 3.28 -23.40
C SER A 129 2.50 2.75 -22.07
N ILE A 130 1.49 1.89 -22.11
CA ILE A 130 0.88 1.32 -20.90
C ILE A 130 1.79 0.24 -20.33
N THR A 131 2.05 0.32 -19.03
CA THR A 131 2.92 -0.64 -18.35
C THR A 131 2.22 -1.37 -17.20
N SER A 132 2.70 -2.55 -16.89
CA SER A 132 2.41 -3.22 -15.64
C SER A 132 3.08 -2.47 -14.47
N GLY A 133 2.59 -2.67 -13.26
CA GLY A 133 3.24 -2.15 -12.06
C GLY A 133 4.57 -2.83 -11.79
N SER A 134 5.36 -2.23 -10.92
CA SER A 134 6.63 -2.79 -10.45
C SER A 134 6.45 -3.58 -9.16
N SER A 135 7.31 -4.57 -8.95
CA SER A 135 7.30 -5.39 -7.73
C SER A 135 7.77 -4.60 -6.50
N SER A 136 7.22 -4.95 -5.33
CA SER A 136 7.73 -4.51 -4.02
C SER A 136 8.43 -5.67 -3.33
N THR A 137 9.48 -5.37 -2.57
CA THR A 137 10.25 -6.39 -1.84
C THR A 137 10.47 -6.00 -0.39
N PHE A 138 10.49 -7.00 0.47
CA PHE A 138 11.03 -6.91 1.83
C PHE A 138 11.83 -8.18 2.12
N SER A 139 13.15 -8.04 2.32
CA SER A 139 14.06 -9.18 2.47
C SER A 139 13.96 -10.14 1.27
N SER A 140 13.61 -11.40 1.48
CA SER A 140 13.36 -12.41 0.44
C SER A 140 11.91 -12.44 -0.07
N ILE A 141 11.02 -11.63 0.49
CA ILE A 141 9.60 -11.60 0.16
C ILE A 141 9.40 -10.63 -1.01
N THR A 142 8.90 -11.13 -2.14
CA THR A 142 8.64 -10.30 -3.34
C THR A 142 7.19 -10.42 -3.76
N SER A 143 6.51 -9.29 -3.77
CA SER A 143 5.16 -9.14 -4.31
C SER A 143 5.24 -8.63 -5.75
N THR A 144 4.55 -9.28 -6.66
CA THR A 144 4.60 -9.02 -8.12
C THR A 144 3.75 -7.82 -8.49
N GLY A 145 4.24 -6.95 -9.37
CA GLY A 145 3.46 -5.83 -9.89
C GLY A 145 2.17 -6.26 -10.58
N GLY A 146 1.14 -5.41 -10.56
CA GLY A 146 -0.14 -5.65 -11.20
C GLY A 146 -0.04 -5.62 -12.71
N GLY A 147 -0.81 -6.47 -13.40
CA GLY A 147 -0.86 -6.55 -14.85
C GLY A 147 -1.52 -5.29 -15.46
N ARG A 148 -0.97 -4.74 -16.55
CA ARG A 148 -1.62 -3.67 -17.30
C ARG A 148 -2.95 -4.14 -17.90
N GLY A 149 -3.90 -3.25 -18.07
CA GLY A 149 -5.13 -3.49 -18.82
C GLY A 149 -4.85 -3.76 -20.30
N GLY A 150 -5.70 -4.57 -20.93
CA GLY A 150 -5.74 -4.75 -22.38
C GLY A 150 -6.20 -3.45 -23.05
N THR A 151 -5.67 -3.19 -24.25
CA THR A 151 -6.05 -2.03 -25.07
C THR A 151 -6.88 -2.49 -26.27
N GLU A 152 -7.52 -1.57 -26.97
CA GLU A 152 -8.05 -1.93 -28.29
C GLU A 152 -6.94 -2.46 -29.19
N ALA A 153 -7.14 -3.66 -29.71
CA ALA A 153 -6.30 -4.21 -30.77
C ALA A 153 -7.07 -4.16 -32.09
N ASN A 154 -6.42 -3.67 -33.14
CA ASN A 154 -6.98 -3.63 -34.48
C ASN A 154 -6.18 -4.52 -35.44
N ASN A 155 -6.75 -4.79 -36.62
CA ASN A 155 -6.10 -5.61 -37.66
C ASN A 155 -4.78 -5.01 -38.20
N TRP A 156 -4.39 -3.83 -37.77
CA TRP A 156 -3.17 -3.11 -38.14
C TRP A 156 -2.02 -3.33 -37.14
N GLY A 157 -2.15 -4.26 -36.18
CA GLY A 157 -1.10 -4.61 -35.22
C GLY A 157 -0.90 -3.62 -34.07
N ASN A 158 -1.80 -2.65 -33.91
CA ASN A 158 -1.74 -1.70 -32.80
C ASN A 158 -2.53 -2.21 -31.59
N GLY A 159 -1.90 -2.28 -30.42
CA GLY A 159 -2.50 -2.65 -29.15
C GLY A 159 -2.49 -4.16 -28.88
N THR A 160 -2.82 -4.52 -27.65
CA THR A 160 -2.96 -5.89 -27.15
C THR A 160 -4.23 -5.98 -26.34
N ALA A 161 -5.28 -6.61 -26.88
CA ALA A 161 -6.58 -6.70 -26.22
C ALA A 161 -6.55 -7.53 -24.95
N VAL A 162 -5.61 -8.46 -24.81
CA VAL A 162 -5.49 -9.31 -23.63
C VAL A 162 -4.88 -8.50 -22.48
N GLY A 163 -5.50 -8.56 -21.30
CA GLY A 163 -4.94 -8.05 -20.08
C GLY A 163 -3.65 -8.79 -19.71
N ALA A 164 -2.65 -8.09 -19.20
CA ALA A 164 -1.38 -8.71 -18.83
C ALA A 164 -1.50 -9.49 -17.52
N THR A 165 -0.68 -10.54 -17.41
CA THR A 165 -0.43 -11.24 -16.13
C THR A 165 0.23 -10.29 -15.13
N GLY A 166 -0.05 -10.46 -13.84
CA GLY A 166 0.56 -9.69 -12.75
C GLY A 166 0.33 -10.31 -11.40
N GLY A 167 0.61 -9.57 -10.34
CA GLY A 167 0.18 -9.92 -9.00
C GLY A 167 -1.32 -10.18 -9.00
N SER A 168 -2.10 -9.20 -9.49
CA SER A 168 -3.44 -9.42 -10.05
C SER A 168 -3.42 -9.10 -11.55
N GLY A 169 -4.19 -9.81 -12.33
CA GLY A 169 -4.22 -9.67 -13.79
C GLY A 169 -5.00 -8.43 -14.27
N GLY A 170 -4.59 -7.82 -15.37
CA GLY A 170 -5.33 -6.73 -16.02
C GLY A 170 -6.61 -7.21 -16.71
N GLY A 171 -7.61 -6.35 -16.85
CA GLY A 171 -8.84 -6.60 -17.60
C GLY A 171 -8.62 -6.62 -19.11
N GLY A 172 -9.48 -7.34 -19.82
CA GLY A 172 -9.44 -7.42 -21.29
C GLY A 172 -9.93 -6.14 -21.96
N GLY A 173 -9.33 -5.80 -23.11
CA GLY A 173 -9.73 -4.70 -23.99
C GLY A 173 -10.51 -5.22 -25.21
N TYR A 174 -10.73 -4.35 -26.20
CA TYR A 174 -11.53 -4.62 -27.39
C TYR A 174 -10.70 -5.21 -28.54
N LEU A 175 -11.25 -6.19 -29.26
CA LEU A 175 -10.71 -6.71 -30.52
C LEU A 175 -11.52 -6.16 -31.69
N ASN A 176 -11.00 -5.12 -32.35
CA ASN A 176 -11.66 -4.53 -33.52
C ASN A 176 -11.43 -5.39 -34.76
N GLY A 177 -12.51 -5.75 -35.45
CA GLY A 177 -12.46 -6.45 -36.72
C GLY A 177 -12.56 -7.97 -36.66
N SER A 178 -12.45 -8.61 -35.53
CA SER A 178 -12.56 -10.08 -35.39
C SER A 178 -13.74 -10.52 -34.52
N GLY A 179 -14.58 -9.59 -34.05
CA GLY A 179 -15.74 -9.91 -33.20
C GLY A 179 -15.38 -10.62 -31.89
N GLY A 180 -14.12 -10.52 -31.46
CA GLY A 180 -13.59 -11.21 -30.29
C GLY A 180 -13.41 -10.29 -29.08
N ASN A 181 -13.31 -10.91 -27.91
CA ASN A 181 -13.05 -10.23 -26.64
C ASN A 181 -11.61 -10.43 -26.24
N GLY A 182 -10.97 -9.39 -25.74
CA GLY A 182 -9.74 -9.55 -25.01
C GLY A 182 -9.99 -10.31 -23.72
N ALA A 183 -9.25 -11.37 -23.49
CA ALA A 183 -9.29 -12.08 -22.21
C ALA A 183 -8.70 -11.22 -21.10
N GLY A 184 -9.18 -11.40 -19.88
CA GLY A 184 -8.50 -10.90 -18.71
C GLY A 184 -7.19 -11.63 -18.44
N GLY A 185 -6.20 -10.94 -17.93
CA GLY A 185 -4.92 -11.53 -17.53
C GLY A 185 -5.06 -12.39 -16.28
N PRO A 186 -4.27 -13.46 -16.12
CA PRO A 186 -4.24 -14.23 -14.89
C PRO A 186 -3.51 -13.47 -13.78
N GLY A 187 -3.93 -13.71 -12.52
CA GLY A 187 -3.21 -13.30 -11.33
C GLY A 187 -2.16 -14.32 -10.90
N THR A 188 -1.19 -13.89 -10.13
CA THR A 188 -0.21 -14.78 -9.49
C THR A 188 -0.85 -15.46 -8.28
N ILE A 189 -0.80 -16.80 -8.25
CA ILE A 189 -1.37 -17.61 -7.17
C ILE A 189 -0.78 -17.14 -5.83
N GLY A 190 -1.67 -16.94 -4.83
CA GLY A 190 -1.30 -16.49 -3.49
C GLY A 190 -1.00 -14.99 -3.37
N GLN A 191 -1.06 -14.22 -4.46
CA GLN A 191 -0.83 -12.78 -4.45
C GLN A 191 -2.02 -11.96 -4.96
N GLY A 192 -2.82 -12.52 -5.86
CA GLY A 192 -3.97 -11.83 -6.42
C GLY A 192 -4.74 -12.69 -7.41
N ASN A 193 -5.74 -12.11 -8.05
CA ASN A 193 -6.73 -12.81 -8.86
C ASN A 193 -6.76 -12.28 -10.30
N SER A 194 -7.47 -13.01 -11.16
CA SER A 194 -7.56 -12.68 -12.58
C SER A 194 -8.40 -11.44 -12.85
N GLY A 195 -8.07 -10.71 -13.90
CA GLY A 195 -8.94 -9.73 -14.52
C GLY A 195 -10.09 -10.38 -15.28
N ALA A 196 -11.12 -9.59 -15.58
CA ALA A 196 -12.25 -10.02 -16.39
C ALA A 196 -11.98 -9.85 -17.90
N ALA A 197 -12.61 -10.68 -18.72
CA ALA A 197 -12.64 -10.46 -20.16
C ALA A 197 -13.57 -9.30 -20.53
N ALA A 198 -13.32 -8.68 -21.69
CA ALA A 198 -14.27 -7.76 -22.29
C ALA A 198 -15.54 -8.52 -22.78
N THR A 199 -16.68 -7.85 -22.93
CA THR A 199 -17.92 -8.46 -23.42
C THR A 199 -18.04 -8.41 -24.95
N THR A 200 -18.79 -9.35 -25.57
CA THR A 200 -19.00 -9.46 -27.03
C THR A 200 -20.16 -8.65 -27.57
N SER A 201 -20.75 -7.76 -26.80
CA SER A 201 -21.92 -6.98 -27.23
C SER A 201 -21.55 -5.91 -28.28
N ASN A 202 -22.55 -5.42 -29.05
CA ASN A 202 -22.38 -4.26 -29.94
C ASN A 202 -21.99 -2.98 -29.16
N THR A 203 -22.06 -3.02 -27.85
CA THR A 203 -21.61 -1.99 -26.90
C THR A 203 -20.65 -2.63 -25.89
N PRO A 204 -19.39 -2.91 -26.27
CA PRO A 204 -18.51 -3.67 -25.40
C PRO A 204 -18.21 -2.93 -24.10
N ASP A 205 -18.45 -3.63 -23.00
CA ASP A 205 -17.87 -3.33 -21.69
C ASP A 205 -16.46 -3.91 -21.68
N TYR A 206 -15.46 -3.11 -21.34
CA TYR A 206 -14.10 -3.63 -21.18
C TYR A 206 -13.93 -4.24 -19.77
N GLY A 207 -13.10 -5.26 -19.68
CA GLY A 207 -12.93 -6.01 -18.44
C GLY A 207 -12.31 -5.18 -17.33
N GLY A 208 -12.77 -5.37 -16.10
CA GLY A 208 -12.10 -4.85 -14.90
C GLY A 208 -10.82 -5.61 -14.59
N GLY A 209 -9.84 -4.97 -13.96
CA GLY A 209 -8.64 -5.61 -13.44
C GLY A 209 -8.92 -6.42 -12.18
N GLY A 210 -8.19 -7.52 -11.95
CA GLY A 210 -8.30 -8.32 -10.74
C GLY A 210 -7.82 -7.57 -9.50
N GLY A 211 -8.36 -7.91 -8.33
CA GLY A 211 -7.90 -7.44 -7.02
C GLY A 211 -7.20 -8.53 -6.23
N ALA A 212 -6.53 -8.18 -5.15
CA ALA A 212 -5.87 -9.17 -4.30
C ALA A 212 -6.86 -10.04 -3.52
N GLY A 213 -8.04 -9.52 -3.18
CA GLY A 213 -9.08 -10.25 -2.45
C GLY A 213 -10.04 -11.02 -3.35
N ALA A 214 -10.33 -10.52 -4.56
CA ALA A 214 -11.24 -11.17 -5.49
C ALA A 214 -10.90 -10.89 -6.95
N ALA A 215 -11.31 -11.80 -7.85
CA ALA A 215 -11.25 -11.57 -9.29
C ALA A 215 -12.22 -10.44 -9.69
N ALA A 216 -11.93 -9.82 -10.82
CA ALA A 216 -12.85 -8.85 -11.40
C ALA A 216 -14.12 -9.53 -11.92
N THR A 217 -15.25 -8.81 -11.85
CA THR A 217 -16.52 -9.25 -12.41
C THR A 217 -16.96 -8.27 -13.48
N ASN A 218 -17.05 -8.75 -14.73
CA ASN A 218 -17.36 -7.90 -15.89
C ASN A 218 -16.41 -6.69 -15.95
N LYS A 219 -16.96 -5.47 -16.04
CA LYS A 219 -16.20 -4.23 -16.09
C LYS A 219 -15.69 -3.72 -14.74
N ASN A 220 -16.23 -4.21 -13.62
CA ASN A 220 -15.83 -3.73 -12.29
C ASN A 220 -14.53 -4.38 -11.84
N GLY A 221 -13.66 -3.58 -11.25
CA GLY A 221 -12.42 -4.04 -10.66
C GLY A 221 -12.66 -4.97 -9.47
N GLY A 222 -11.80 -5.98 -9.33
CA GLY A 222 -11.82 -6.92 -8.21
C GLY A 222 -11.50 -6.22 -6.88
N ILE A 223 -12.17 -6.65 -5.81
CA ILE A 223 -11.95 -6.11 -4.45
C ILE A 223 -10.54 -6.47 -3.98
N GLY A 224 -9.88 -5.55 -3.30
CA GLY A 224 -8.62 -5.77 -2.61
C GLY A 224 -8.74 -6.66 -1.38
N ALA A 225 -7.62 -7.03 -0.79
CA ALA A 225 -7.58 -7.80 0.44
C ALA A 225 -7.65 -6.87 1.67
N LEU A 226 -8.44 -7.28 2.66
CA LEU A 226 -8.54 -6.60 3.95
C LEU A 226 -7.35 -6.99 4.82
N ASN A 227 -6.70 -6.01 5.45
CA ASN A 227 -5.59 -6.22 6.37
C ASN A 227 -5.65 -5.25 7.54
N SER A 228 -5.30 -5.71 8.74
CA SER A 228 -5.35 -4.93 9.98
C SER A 228 -3.98 -4.69 10.62
N ILE A 229 -2.88 -4.85 9.88
CA ILE A 229 -1.52 -4.70 10.40
C ILE A 229 -1.27 -3.31 11.04
N THR A 230 -1.97 -2.28 10.57
CA THR A 230 -1.88 -0.91 11.10
C THR A 230 -2.70 -0.67 12.38
N GLY A 231 -3.42 -1.69 12.87
CA GLY A 231 -4.39 -1.57 13.95
C GLY A 231 -5.80 -1.18 13.47
N THR A 232 -5.95 -0.79 12.21
CA THR A 232 -7.24 -0.48 11.57
C THR A 232 -7.40 -1.34 10.32
N SER A 233 -8.58 -1.95 10.16
CA SER A 233 -8.89 -2.77 8.98
C SER A 233 -8.98 -1.88 7.73
N THR A 234 -8.09 -2.13 6.77
CA THR A 234 -7.96 -1.36 5.53
C THR A 234 -7.86 -2.31 4.34
N TYR A 235 -8.54 -1.98 3.25
CA TYR A 235 -8.39 -2.70 1.98
C TYR A 235 -7.16 -2.22 1.22
N TYR A 236 -6.38 -3.14 0.66
CA TYR A 236 -5.23 -2.89 -0.22
C TYR A 236 -5.39 -3.68 -1.52
N ALA A 237 -4.75 -3.20 -2.57
CA ALA A 237 -4.67 -3.89 -3.86
C ALA A 237 -6.04 -4.18 -4.50
N GLY A 238 -6.86 -3.14 -4.70
CA GLY A 238 -8.09 -3.18 -5.51
C GLY A 238 -7.79 -3.03 -7.00
N GLY A 239 -8.48 -3.79 -7.87
CA GLY A 239 -8.33 -3.70 -9.32
C GLY A 239 -8.99 -2.46 -9.92
N GLY A 240 -8.51 -1.97 -11.05
CA GLY A 240 -9.11 -0.85 -11.80
C GLY A 240 -10.39 -1.26 -12.53
N GLY A 241 -11.34 -0.34 -12.67
CA GLY A 241 -12.54 -0.50 -13.50
C GLY A 241 -12.22 -0.44 -14.99
N GLY A 242 -12.89 -1.24 -15.82
CA GLY A 242 -12.81 -1.20 -17.27
C GLY A 242 -13.53 0.00 -17.87
N GLY A 243 -13.10 0.44 -19.04
CA GLY A 243 -13.79 1.47 -19.81
C GLY A 243 -15.10 0.99 -20.45
N LEU A 244 -15.84 1.90 -21.05
CA LEU A 244 -17.06 1.63 -21.81
C LEU A 244 -16.98 2.31 -23.18
N GLN A 245 -17.15 1.55 -24.27
CA GLN A 245 -17.02 2.03 -25.66
C GLN A 245 -17.91 3.21 -25.98
N TYR A 246 -19.12 3.25 -25.44
CA TYR A 246 -20.16 4.25 -25.72
C TYR A 246 -20.59 5.00 -24.46
N SER A 247 -21.60 5.80 -24.53
CA SER A 247 -22.19 6.48 -23.37
C SER A 247 -22.80 5.49 -22.37
N GLY A 248 -22.63 5.75 -21.08
CA GLY A 248 -23.13 4.92 -19.99
C GLY A 248 -22.20 4.93 -18.79
N THR A 249 -22.42 4.03 -17.86
CA THR A 249 -21.60 3.88 -16.65
C THR A 249 -20.46 2.91 -16.92
N ALA A 250 -19.23 3.39 -16.88
CA ALA A 250 -18.03 2.58 -16.94
C ALA A 250 -17.84 1.76 -15.66
N GLY A 251 -16.86 0.87 -15.65
CA GLY A 251 -16.55 0.03 -14.49
C GLY A 251 -16.06 0.84 -13.30
N THR A 252 -16.49 0.46 -12.10
CA THR A 252 -15.96 1.01 -10.84
C THR A 252 -14.68 0.30 -10.42
N GLY A 253 -13.75 1.02 -9.81
CA GLY A 253 -12.58 0.43 -9.20
C GLY A 253 -12.93 -0.37 -7.95
N GLY A 254 -12.18 -1.43 -7.69
CA GLY A 254 -12.33 -2.27 -6.50
C GLY A 254 -11.90 -1.54 -5.23
N LEU A 255 -12.53 -1.87 -4.10
CA LEU A 255 -12.07 -1.41 -2.78
C LEU A 255 -10.60 -1.75 -2.58
N GLY A 256 -9.85 -0.85 -1.95
CA GLY A 256 -8.40 -0.99 -1.81
C GLY A 256 -7.61 -0.20 -2.85
N GLY A 257 -8.21 0.87 -3.36
CA GLY A 257 -7.54 1.88 -4.16
C GLY A 257 -7.62 1.70 -5.67
N GLY A 258 -8.50 0.85 -6.19
CA GLY A 258 -8.74 0.74 -7.63
C GLY A 258 -9.32 2.02 -8.23
N GLY A 259 -8.80 2.48 -9.37
CA GLY A 259 -9.30 3.62 -10.12
C GLY A 259 -10.53 3.28 -10.95
N ASN A 260 -11.49 4.20 -11.10
CA ASN A 260 -12.68 4.01 -11.94
C ASN A 260 -12.34 4.13 -13.43
N GLY A 261 -12.95 3.30 -14.24
CA GLY A 261 -12.94 3.46 -15.69
C GLY A 261 -13.74 4.69 -16.14
N SER A 262 -13.64 5.01 -17.42
CA SER A 262 -14.44 6.06 -18.05
C SER A 262 -15.16 5.59 -19.32
N SER A 263 -16.25 6.26 -19.65
CA SER A 263 -16.93 6.12 -20.95
C SER A 263 -16.18 6.93 -22.02
N ILE A 264 -16.78 6.99 -23.21
CA ILE A 264 -16.20 7.68 -24.37
C ILE A 264 -15.62 9.06 -24.03
N GLU A 265 -14.38 9.32 -24.51
CA GLU A 265 -13.62 10.58 -24.36
C GLU A 265 -13.39 11.05 -22.91
N GLY A 266 -13.80 10.26 -21.91
CA GLY A 266 -13.60 10.58 -20.50
C GLY A 266 -12.19 10.26 -20.02
N ALA A 267 -11.76 10.92 -18.95
CA ALA A 267 -10.57 10.54 -18.19
C ALA A 267 -10.95 9.54 -17.11
N SER A 268 -10.23 8.43 -17.04
CA SER A 268 -10.35 7.46 -15.95
C SER A 268 -9.55 7.90 -14.71
N SER A 269 -9.82 7.29 -13.57
CA SER A 269 -9.14 7.62 -12.32
C SER A 269 -7.90 6.75 -12.13
N ALA A 270 -6.84 7.35 -11.57
CA ALA A 270 -5.65 6.62 -11.17
C ALA A 270 -5.95 5.68 -9.99
N GLY A 271 -5.18 4.61 -9.89
CA GLY A 271 -5.09 3.84 -8.66
C GLY A 271 -4.54 4.70 -7.52
N THR A 272 -5.08 4.51 -6.31
CA THR A 272 -4.63 5.25 -5.14
C THR A 272 -3.19 4.90 -4.80
N VAL A 273 -2.36 5.91 -4.58
CA VAL A 273 -0.96 5.73 -4.15
C VAL A 273 -0.87 4.97 -2.82
N ASN A 274 0.18 4.20 -2.64
CA ASN A 274 0.46 3.43 -1.41
C ASN A 274 -0.62 2.39 -1.06
N THR A 275 -1.38 1.94 -2.07
CA THR A 275 -2.35 0.86 -1.93
C THR A 275 -2.13 -0.29 -2.90
N GLY A 276 -1.34 -0.09 -3.95
CA GLY A 276 -1.19 -1.06 -5.04
C GLY A 276 -2.41 -1.16 -5.95
N GLY A 277 -3.31 -0.15 -5.94
CA GLY A 277 -4.52 -0.15 -6.74
C GLY A 277 -4.27 -0.09 -8.24
N GLY A 278 -5.02 -0.81 -9.06
CA GLY A 278 -4.96 -0.75 -10.53
C GLY A 278 -5.57 0.55 -11.07
N GLY A 279 -5.06 1.07 -12.19
CA GLY A 279 -5.61 2.26 -12.87
C GLY A 279 -6.86 1.93 -13.68
N GLY A 280 -7.79 2.88 -13.82
CA GLY A 280 -8.98 2.75 -14.63
C GLY A 280 -8.69 2.74 -16.14
N GLY A 281 -9.41 1.93 -16.91
CA GLY A 281 -9.38 1.91 -18.36
C GLY A 281 -10.31 2.97 -18.97
N THR A 282 -10.07 3.37 -20.22
CA THR A 282 -10.95 4.32 -20.93
C THR A 282 -11.87 3.64 -21.93
N GLY A 283 -12.98 4.31 -22.22
CA GLY A 283 -13.87 4.01 -23.33
C GLY A 283 -13.32 4.43 -24.69
N GLY A 284 -14.17 4.47 -25.69
CA GLY A 284 -13.86 4.85 -27.07
C GLY A 284 -13.41 6.32 -27.19
N GLY A 285 -12.85 6.69 -28.36
CA GLY A 285 -12.42 8.06 -28.65
C GLY A 285 -11.00 8.37 -28.11
N ASN A 286 -10.76 9.64 -27.78
CA ASN A 286 -9.45 10.17 -27.39
C ASN A 286 -9.17 10.19 -25.87
N GLY A 287 -9.86 9.34 -25.11
CA GLY A 287 -9.75 9.30 -23.66
C GLY A 287 -8.35 8.91 -23.15
N THR A 288 -8.02 9.39 -21.95
CA THR A 288 -6.75 9.07 -21.27
C THR A 288 -6.97 8.00 -20.20
N SER A 289 -6.32 6.87 -20.32
CA SER A 289 -6.33 5.85 -19.28
C SER A 289 -5.38 6.21 -18.16
N ALA A 290 -5.68 5.70 -16.97
CA ALA A 290 -5.00 6.15 -15.77
C ALA A 290 -3.89 5.21 -15.32
N ALA A 291 -2.91 5.77 -14.60
CA ALA A 291 -1.83 5.03 -13.96
C ALA A 291 -2.34 4.18 -12.80
N GLY A 292 -1.65 3.08 -12.50
CA GLY A 292 -1.82 2.36 -11.25
C GLY A 292 -1.22 3.13 -10.07
N GLY A 293 -1.66 2.80 -8.85
CA GLY A 293 -1.09 3.33 -7.62
C GLY A 293 0.22 2.61 -7.23
N SER A 294 1.10 3.32 -6.54
CA SER A 294 2.31 2.73 -5.96
C SER A 294 1.97 1.67 -4.91
N GLY A 295 2.91 0.75 -4.69
CA GLY A 295 2.87 -0.20 -3.59
C GLY A 295 3.19 0.40 -2.23
N ILE A 296 3.24 -0.47 -1.23
CA ILE A 296 3.61 -0.13 0.16
C ILE A 296 4.21 -1.37 0.83
N VAL A 297 5.16 -1.14 1.77
CA VAL A 297 5.59 -2.17 2.72
C VAL A 297 5.27 -1.68 4.13
N ILE A 298 4.55 -2.49 4.89
CA ILE A 298 4.24 -2.21 6.29
C ILE A 298 4.86 -3.29 7.15
N LEU A 299 5.62 -2.87 8.16
CA LEU A 299 6.29 -3.74 9.11
C LEU A 299 5.75 -3.43 10.51
N ARG A 300 5.34 -4.47 11.25
CA ARG A 300 4.95 -4.38 12.65
C ARG A 300 5.86 -5.26 13.48
N ILE A 301 6.47 -4.68 14.49
CA ILE A 301 7.42 -5.35 15.39
C ILE A 301 7.05 -5.11 16.86
N PRO A 302 7.41 -6.00 17.80
CA PRO A 302 7.22 -5.74 19.22
C PRO A 302 7.95 -4.45 19.64
N ASN A 303 7.37 -3.69 20.56
CA ASN A 303 7.89 -2.37 21.00
C ASN A 303 9.25 -2.44 21.71
N PHE A 304 9.70 -3.63 22.08
CA PHE A 304 11.07 -3.88 22.61
C PHE A 304 12.16 -3.73 21.54
N TYR A 305 11.77 -3.61 20.27
CA TYR A 305 12.66 -3.46 19.13
C TYR A 305 12.40 -2.17 18.39
N THR A 306 13.40 -1.70 17.69
CA THR A 306 13.32 -0.54 16.80
C THR A 306 13.84 -0.89 15.41
N ALA A 307 13.46 -0.09 14.42
CA ALA A 307 13.93 -0.23 13.06
C ALA A 307 14.58 1.07 12.59
N THR A 308 15.75 0.96 11.96
CA THR A 308 16.46 2.06 11.32
C THR A 308 16.43 1.85 9.82
N PHE A 309 16.02 2.87 9.08
CA PHE A 309 15.87 2.83 7.63
C PHE A 309 16.96 3.68 6.96
N SER A 310 17.48 3.20 5.83
CA SER A 310 18.44 3.97 5.03
C SER A 310 17.79 5.21 4.39
N ALA A 311 18.61 6.21 4.05
CA ALA A 311 18.17 7.50 3.51
C ALA A 311 17.39 7.42 2.18
N GLY A 312 17.45 6.31 1.44
CA GLY A 312 16.74 6.13 0.16
C GLY A 312 15.25 5.77 0.30
N LEU A 313 14.75 5.62 1.53
CA LEU A 313 13.36 5.22 1.80
C LEU A 313 12.56 6.37 2.40
N THR A 314 11.32 6.53 1.91
CA THR A 314 10.31 7.39 2.54
C THR A 314 9.45 6.52 3.46
N MET A 315 9.46 6.82 4.76
CA MET A 315 8.72 6.01 5.74
C MET A 315 8.05 6.90 6.80
N THR A 316 7.00 6.37 7.42
CA THR A 316 6.37 6.91 8.61
C THR A 316 6.36 5.85 9.71
N ALA A 317 6.63 6.25 10.94
CA ALA A 317 6.54 5.39 12.12
C ALA A 317 5.28 5.72 12.92
N ASN A 318 4.54 4.70 13.35
CA ASN A 318 3.46 4.83 14.30
C ASN A 318 3.75 3.93 15.50
N THR A 319 4.01 4.55 16.63
CA THR A 319 4.37 3.87 17.89
C THR A 319 3.20 3.77 18.86
N THR A 320 2.02 4.28 18.48
CA THR A 320 0.84 4.37 19.36
C THR A 320 -0.39 3.62 18.88
N ALA A 321 -0.44 3.23 17.58
CA ALA A 321 -1.64 2.63 16.98
C ALA A 321 -1.91 1.18 17.41
N ALA A 322 -0.92 0.47 17.92
CA ALA A 322 -1.09 -0.92 18.36
C ALA A 322 -0.37 -1.16 19.69
N VAL A 323 -1.10 -1.70 20.67
CA VAL A 323 -0.54 -2.04 21.98
C VAL A 323 0.67 -2.96 21.83
N GLY A 324 1.78 -2.60 22.47
CA GLY A 324 2.97 -3.44 22.51
C GLY A 324 3.72 -3.59 21.18
N SER A 325 3.41 -2.77 20.17
CA SER A 325 4.03 -2.86 18.85
C SER A 325 4.42 -1.49 18.30
N ARG A 326 5.39 -1.48 17.40
CA ARG A 326 5.74 -0.35 16.53
C ARG A 326 5.41 -0.71 15.10
N ILE A 327 4.82 0.23 14.35
CA ILE A 327 4.42 0.04 12.95
C ILE A 327 5.21 1.03 12.10
N TYR A 328 5.79 0.53 11.03
CA TYR A 328 6.53 1.31 10.04
C TYR A 328 5.89 1.13 8.67
N SER A 329 5.45 2.22 8.06
CA SER A 329 4.89 2.22 6.70
C SER A 329 5.90 2.86 5.75
N VAL A 330 6.47 2.05 4.85
CA VAL A 330 7.42 2.50 3.81
C VAL A 330 6.64 2.70 2.52
N THR A 331 6.62 3.93 2.01
CA THR A 331 5.75 4.37 0.92
C THR A 331 6.47 4.66 -0.39
N ALA A 332 7.80 4.82 -0.36
CA ALA A 332 8.61 5.04 -1.56
C ALA A 332 10.07 4.66 -1.36
N GLY A 333 10.75 4.40 -2.46
CA GLY A 333 12.19 4.26 -2.53
C GLY A 333 12.71 2.83 -2.55
N THR A 334 14.03 2.74 -2.57
CA THR A 334 14.82 1.50 -2.44
C THR A 334 15.91 1.75 -1.41
N GLY A 335 16.08 0.81 -0.51
CA GLY A 335 17.05 0.92 0.56
C GLY A 335 17.04 -0.29 1.48
N THR A 336 17.42 -0.09 2.73
CA THR A 336 17.52 -1.16 3.72
C THR A 336 16.88 -0.78 5.03
N VAL A 337 16.47 -1.80 5.80
CA VAL A 337 16.06 -1.70 7.19
C VAL A 337 16.95 -2.59 8.05
N THR A 338 17.32 -2.09 9.23
CA THR A 338 18.05 -2.83 10.27
C THR A 338 17.26 -2.77 11.55
N PHE A 339 17.10 -3.91 12.23
CA PHE A 339 16.37 -4.01 13.49
C PHE A 339 17.36 -4.15 14.66
N SER A 340 17.07 -3.47 15.77
CA SER A 340 17.87 -3.57 17.00
C SER A 340 16.96 -3.56 18.23
N LEU A 341 17.50 -3.83 19.39
CA LEU A 341 16.82 -3.53 20.65
C LEU A 341 16.56 -2.03 20.76
N ALA A 342 15.37 -1.66 21.29
CA ALA A 342 14.95 -0.26 21.48
C ALA A 342 15.68 0.39 22.67
#